data_d466632685d12df9b6b3812395afc447
#
_entry.id   d466632685d12df9b6b3812395afc447
#
_cell.length_a   1.000
_cell.length_b   1.000
_cell.length_c   1.000
_cell.angle_alpha   90.00
_cell.angle_beta   90.00
_cell.angle_gamma   90.00
#
_symmetry.space_group_name_H-M   'P 1'
#
loop_
_entity.id
_entity.type
_entity.pdbx_description
1 polymer ?
#
loop_
_entity_poly.entity_id
_entity_poly.type
_entity_poly.pdbx_seq_one_letter_code
_entity_poly.pdbx_strand_id
1 'polypeptide(L)'
;MLLPRSVHIGLGHLLGYVFYSISIKRNKFSKKNIDLCFPELSRKKRSDIYKLNILSSGKIPFESGMAWFWSDRRINKVLKYKIIGLKNILNEQLINNGVLLFFKHSLHLELDARLLAMNLDVYGVERAHNSNSFDSIQTSGRLKSMKGTCDRNNPIRFIKWLKKGKTVLYATDQDYGLGQSNIVDFFGHPAATISAPLKIIKTTKCKTYFLNSYIDKDTYVIDIESIELDMSSEISFSKELNLHMEKKIRKNPEEYLWQHRRFKSTLGKEDFYE
;
A
#
# COMPACT_ATOMS: atom_id res chain seq x y z
N MET A 1 3.47 20.33 -13.60
CA MET A 1 4.12 19.01 -13.76
C MET A 1 5.10 18.92 -14.94
N LEU A 2 5.59 20.05 -15.45
CA LEU A 2 6.60 20.10 -16.53
C LEU A 2 8.05 20.00 -16.03
N LEU A 3 8.28 20.20 -14.73
CA LEU A 3 9.60 20.23 -14.12
C LEU A 3 10.36 18.89 -14.25
N PRO A 4 11.70 18.91 -14.31
CA PRO A 4 12.54 17.71 -14.27
C PRO A 4 12.34 16.89 -12.98
N ARG A 5 12.61 15.58 -13.03
CA ARG A 5 12.50 14.69 -11.85
C ARG A 5 13.36 15.16 -10.68
N SER A 6 14.58 15.64 -10.95
CA SER A 6 15.49 16.16 -9.94
C SER A 6 14.88 17.29 -9.11
N VAL A 7 14.13 18.19 -9.77
CA VAL A 7 13.41 19.27 -9.08
C VAL A 7 12.29 18.73 -8.20
N HIS A 8 11.51 17.78 -8.69
CA HIS A 8 10.45 17.14 -7.88
C HIS A 8 11.03 16.43 -6.66
N ILE A 9 12.16 15.71 -6.81
CA ILE A 9 12.84 15.04 -5.70
C ILE A 9 13.39 16.08 -4.72
N GLY A 10 14.04 17.14 -5.21
CA GLY A 10 14.56 18.22 -4.37
C GLY A 10 13.47 18.91 -3.55
N LEU A 11 12.34 19.25 -4.19
CA LEU A 11 11.17 19.81 -3.50
C LEU A 11 10.56 18.81 -2.52
N GLY A 12 10.52 17.50 -2.85
CA GLY A 12 10.08 16.46 -1.96
C GLY A 12 10.95 16.34 -0.71
N HIS A 13 12.27 16.42 -0.86
CA HIS A 13 13.20 16.45 0.29
C HIS A 13 13.00 17.70 1.14
N LEU A 14 12.90 18.87 0.51
CA LEU A 14 12.62 20.12 1.23
C LEU A 14 11.33 20.03 2.04
N LEU A 15 10.24 19.54 1.43
CA LEU A 15 8.97 19.34 2.11
C LEU A 15 9.08 18.31 3.25
N GLY A 16 9.86 17.24 3.06
CA GLY A 16 10.15 16.25 4.09
C GLY A 16 10.87 16.86 5.29
N TYR A 17 11.84 17.75 5.07
CA TYR A 17 12.51 18.51 6.13
C TYR A 17 11.52 19.42 6.87
N VAL A 18 10.64 20.10 6.15
CA VAL A 18 9.56 20.91 6.76
C VAL A 18 8.69 20.02 7.62
N PHE A 19 8.22 18.86 7.12
CA PHE A 19 7.43 17.92 7.90
C PHE A 19 8.17 17.42 9.14
N TYR A 20 9.45 17.12 9.02
CA TYR A 20 10.25 16.66 10.16
C TYR A 20 10.43 17.75 11.23
N SER A 21 10.56 19.01 10.82
CA SER A 21 10.76 20.16 11.71
C SER A 21 9.47 20.61 12.40
N ILE A 22 8.32 20.34 11.80
CA ILE A 22 7.01 20.71 12.34
C ILE A 22 6.36 19.49 13.01
N SER A 23 5.91 19.65 14.25
CA SER A 23 5.20 18.59 14.98
C SER A 23 3.77 18.39 14.45
N ILE A 24 3.64 17.74 13.27
CA ILE A 24 2.35 17.38 12.70
C ILE A 24 1.80 16.14 13.42
N LYS A 25 0.49 16.09 13.71
CA LYS A 25 -0.14 14.91 14.37
C LYS A 25 0.22 13.58 13.69
N ARG A 26 0.27 13.52 12.36
CA ARG A 26 0.61 12.30 11.61
C ARG A 26 2.06 11.83 11.87
N ASN A 27 2.98 12.74 12.12
CA ASN A 27 4.36 12.39 12.45
C ASN A 27 4.44 11.71 13.83
N LYS A 28 3.61 12.17 14.79
CA LYS A 28 3.50 11.50 16.09
C LYS A 28 2.98 10.08 15.94
N PHE A 29 2.00 9.84 15.05
CA PHE A 29 1.49 8.49 14.76
C PHE A 29 2.60 7.59 14.21
N SER A 30 3.37 8.09 13.23
CA SER A 30 4.52 7.37 12.68
C SER A 30 5.52 6.97 13.76
N LYS A 31 5.89 7.91 14.63
CA LYS A 31 6.81 7.65 15.73
C LYS A 31 6.29 6.59 16.71
N LYS A 32 5.04 6.71 17.16
CA LYS A 32 4.40 5.76 18.08
C LYS A 32 4.30 4.36 17.47
N ASN A 33 3.91 4.25 16.20
CA ASN A 33 3.85 2.97 15.51
C ASN A 33 5.24 2.31 15.37
N ILE A 34 6.27 3.07 15.01
CA ILE A 34 7.64 2.55 14.87
C ILE A 34 8.18 2.12 16.25
N ASP A 35 7.97 2.93 17.29
CA ASP A 35 8.41 2.58 18.66
C ASP A 35 7.72 1.31 19.17
N LEU A 36 6.43 1.12 18.85
CA LEU A 36 5.65 -0.06 19.20
C LEU A 36 6.07 -1.31 18.43
N CYS A 37 6.23 -1.17 17.09
CA CYS A 37 6.45 -2.32 16.20
C CYS A 37 7.89 -2.83 16.19
N PHE A 38 8.86 -2.07 16.71
CA PHE A 38 10.28 -2.45 16.73
C PHE A 38 10.91 -2.32 18.12
N PRO A 39 10.32 -2.94 19.16
CA PRO A 39 10.86 -2.84 20.54
C PRO A 39 12.27 -3.44 20.66
N GLU A 40 12.62 -4.40 19.78
CA GLU A 40 13.93 -5.05 19.73
C GLU A 40 15.04 -4.14 19.20
N LEU A 41 14.70 -3.07 18.50
CA LEU A 41 15.69 -2.13 17.97
C LEU A 41 16.07 -1.08 19.02
N SER A 42 17.32 -0.65 19.00
CA SER A 42 17.76 0.47 19.85
C SER A 42 16.96 1.74 19.55
N ARG A 43 16.85 2.63 20.55
CA ARG A 43 16.19 3.94 20.40
C ARG A 43 16.76 4.73 19.21
N LYS A 44 18.08 4.65 18.99
CA LYS A 44 18.75 5.32 17.85
C LYS A 44 18.24 4.76 16.53
N LYS A 45 18.22 3.43 16.35
CA LYS A 45 17.73 2.80 15.11
C LYS A 45 16.27 3.14 14.83
N ARG A 46 15.39 3.11 15.84
CA ARG A 46 13.99 3.53 15.67
C ARG A 46 13.86 5.00 15.26
N SER A 47 14.69 5.87 15.87
CA SER A 47 14.75 7.29 15.50
C SER A 47 15.24 7.50 14.07
N ASP A 48 16.20 6.71 13.60
CA ASP A 48 16.70 6.78 12.22
C ASP A 48 15.62 6.34 11.21
N ILE A 49 14.91 5.22 11.48
CA ILE A 49 13.76 4.78 10.68
C ILE A 49 12.69 5.88 10.62
N TYR A 50 12.32 6.44 11.76
CA TYR A 50 11.34 7.52 11.83
C TYR A 50 11.77 8.74 11.00
N LYS A 51 13.01 9.19 11.17
CA LYS A 51 13.55 10.33 10.41
C LYS A 51 13.50 10.09 8.91
N LEU A 52 13.99 8.93 8.45
CA LEU A 52 13.98 8.57 7.03
C LEU A 52 12.55 8.48 6.48
N ASN A 53 11.63 7.90 7.25
CA ASN A 53 10.22 7.80 6.88
C ASN A 53 9.58 9.18 6.69
N ILE A 54 9.76 10.10 7.64
CA ILE A 54 9.20 11.45 7.53
C ILE A 54 9.84 12.23 6.37
N LEU A 55 11.16 12.16 6.21
CA LEU A 55 11.84 12.81 5.09
C LEU A 55 11.35 12.28 3.74
N SER A 56 11.15 10.97 3.62
CA SER A 56 10.63 10.33 2.40
C SER A 56 9.16 10.66 2.15
N SER A 57 8.35 10.87 3.20
CA SER A 57 6.95 11.23 3.05
C SER A 57 6.72 12.58 2.35
N GLY A 58 7.70 13.47 2.37
CA GLY A 58 7.67 14.71 1.60
C GLY A 58 7.63 14.51 0.08
N LYS A 59 8.01 13.32 -0.42
CA LYS A 59 7.95 12.99 -1.85
C LYS A 59 6.55 12.58 -2.31
N ILE A 60 5.67 12.16 -1.39
CA ILE A 60 4.33 11.63 -1.71
C ILE A 60 3.54 12.51 -2.69
N PRO A 61 3.36 13.83 -2.47
CA PRO A 61 2.58 14.66 -3.38
C PRO A 61 3.20 14.79 -4.77
N PHE A 62 4.53 14.75 -4.86
CA PHE A 62 5.24 14.85 -6.14
C PHE A 62 5.17 13.54 -6.92
N GLU A 63 5.35 12.40 -6.27
CA GLU A 63 5.24 11.07 -6.87
C GLU A 63 3.80 10.75 -7.28
N SER A 64 2.81 11.12 -6.44
CA SER A 64 1.40 11.04 -6.82
C SER A 64 1.11 11.89 -8.06
N GLY A 65 1.64 13.11 -8.10
CA GLY A 65 1.53 13.96 -9.28
C GLY A 65 2.20 13.40 -10.53
N MET A 66 3.36 12.72 -10.40
CA MET A 66 3.98 12.00 -11.53
C MET A 66 3.06 10.86 -12.00
N ALA A 67 2.56 10.05 -11.07
CA ALA A 67 1.66 8.93 -11.35
C ALA A 67 0.39 9.38 -12.10
N TRP A 68 -0.22 10.48 -11.69
CA TRP A 68 -1.52 10.92 -12.24
C TRP A 68 -1.40 11.77 -13.50
N PHE A 69 -0.29 12.50 -13.70
CA PHE A 69 -0.22 13.52 -14.76
C PHE A 69 0.82 13.25 -15.83
N TRP A 70 1.85 12.42 -15.56
CA TRP A 70 2.85 12.13 -16.58
C TRP A 70 2.33 11.09 -17.60
N SER A 71 2.81 11.20 -18.85
CA SER A 71 2.60 10.19 -19.87
C SER A 71 3.51 8.97 -19.63
N ASP A 72 3.09 7.80 -20.13
CA ASP A 72 3.88 6.57 -20.06
C ASP A 72 5.27 6.75 -20.67
N ARG A 73 5.33 7.45 -21.82
CA ARG A 73 6.61 7.80 -22.48
C ARG A 73 7.54 8.55 -21.55
N ARG A 74 7.00 9.52 -20.76
CA ARG A 74 7.81 10.30 -19.83
C ARG A 74 8.24 9.46 -18.63
N ILE A 75 7.35 8.67 -18.08
CA ILE A 75 7.66 7.75 -16.98
C ILE A 75 8.79 6.81 -17.39
N ASN A 76 8.65 6.10 -18.51
CA ASN A 76 9.65 5.16 -19.02
C ASN A 76 11.01 5.82 -19.35
N LYS A 77 11.00 7.10 -19.77
CA LYS A 77 12.24 7.84 -20.05
C LYS A 77 12.97 8.28 -18.77
N VAL A 78 12.23 8.58 -17.69
CA VAL A 78 12.76 9.30 -16.54
C VAL A 78 12.94 8.43 -15.32
N LEU A 79 12.06 7.43 -15.12
CA LEU A 79 12.10 6.57 -13.94
C LEU A 79 12.80 5.25 -14.25
N LYS A 80 13.64 4.83 -13.31
CA LYS A 80 14.16 3.46 -13.30
C LYS A 80 13.22 2.60 -12.47
N TYR A 81 12.71 1.54 -13.04
CA TYR A 81 11.89 0.59 -12.30
C TYR A 81 12.06 -0.83 -12.83
N LYS A 82 11.78 -1.80 -11.98
CA LYS A 82 11.71 -3.22 -12.35
C LYS A 82 10.51 -3.88 -11.67
N ILE A 83 9.88 -4.82 -12.37
CA ILE A 83 8.78 -5.62 -11.85
C ILE A 83 9.22 -7.08 -11.84
N ILE A 84 9.44 -7.62 -10.66
CA ILE A 84 9.78 -9.03 -10.44
C ILE A 84 8.47 -9.80 -10.34
N GLY A 85 8.41 -11.01 -10.89
CA GLY A 85 7.20 -11.85 -10.83
C GLY A 85 6.07 -11.44 -11.78
N LEU A 86 6.25 -10.43 -12.63
CA LEU A 86 5.22 -9.96 -13.57
C LEU A 86 4.66 -11.10 -14.44
N LYS A 87 5.53 -11.98 -14.95
CA LYS A 87 5.12 -13.11 -15.80
C LYS A 87 4.11 -14.04 -15.14
N ASN A 88 4.20 -14.22 -13.82
CA ASN A 88 3.28 -15.09 -13.07
C ASN A 88 1.85 -14.56 -13.16
N ILE A 89 1.66 -13.24 -12.95
CA ILE A 89 0.33 -12.63 -13.06
C ILE A 89 -0.16 -12.62 -14.50
N LEU A 90 0.71 -12.34 -15.49
CA LEU A 90 0.35 -12.39 -16.91
C LEU A 90 -0.14 -13.79 -17.32
N ASN A 91 0.51 -14.85 -16.84
CA ASN A 91 0.07 -16.22 -17.08
C ASN A 91 -1.32 -16.48 -16.46
N GLU A 92 -1.59 -16.01 -15.25
CA GLU A 92 -2.93 -16.14 -14.65
C GLU A 92 -3.99 -15.40 -15.49
N GLN A 93 -3.67 -14.20 -15.98
CA GLN A 93 -4.59 -13.45 -16.85
C GLN A 93 -4.85 -14.16 -18.19
N LEU A 94 -3.82 -14.78 -18.80
CA LEU A 94 -3.97 -15.54 -20.05
C LEU A 94 -4.95 -16.71 -19.94
N ILE A 95 -5.00 -17.38 -18.78
CA ILE A 95 -5.93 -18.49 -18.53
C ILE A 95 -7.20 -18.04 -17.79
N ASN A 96 -7.47 -16.73 -17.76
CA ASN A 96 -8.64 -16.11 -17.13
C ASN A 96 -8.82 -16.44 -15.65
N ASN A 97 -7.74 -16.68 -14.91
CA ASN A 97 -7.79 -16.76 -13.45
C ASN A 97 -7.86 -15.36 -12.84
N GLY A 98 -8.83 -15.16 -11.95
CA GLY A 98 -8.86 -13.96 -11.12
C GLY A 98 -7.66 -13.94 -10.17
N VAL A 99 -7.10 -12.77 -9.95
CA VAL A 99 -5.98 -12.57 -9.03
C VAL A 99 -6.34 -11.52 -7.99
N LEU A 100 -6.30 -11.88 -6.72
CA LEU A 100 -6.36 -10.95 -5.61
C LEU A 100 -4.91 -10.62 -5.21
N LEU A 101 -4.47 -9.41 -5.58
CA LEU A 101 -3.12 -8.94 -5.37
C LEU A 101 -3.08 -8.07 -4.11
N PHE A 102 -2.65 -8.67 -3.01
CA PHE A 102 -2.45 -7.96 -1.75
C PHE A 102 -1.22 -7.05 -1.82
N PHE A 103 -1.26 -5.95 -1.09
CA PHE A 103 -0.12 -5.05 -0.95
C PHE A 103 -0.17 -4.31 0.38
N LYS A 104 0.98 -3.76 0.78
CA LYS A 104 1.10 -2.82 1.90
C LYS A 104 1.12 -1.39 1.39
N HIS A 105 0.61 -0.45 2.16
CA HIS A 105 0.75 0.97 1.81
C HIS A 105 2.22 1.40 1.92
N SER A 106 2.82 1.72 0.78
CA SER A 106 4.13 2.36 0.70
C SER A 106 3.99 3.89 0.66
N LEU A 107 5.07 4.62 0.91
CA LEU A 107 5.10 6.08 0.74
C LEU A 107 4.99 6.50 -0.73
N HIS A 108 5.24 5.58 -1.68
CA HIS A 108 5.18 5.82 -3.12
C HIS A 108 4.06 5.03 -3.82
N LEU A 109 2.99 4.70 -3.09
CA LEU A 109 1.89 3.83 -3.53
C LEU A 109 1.28 4.21 -4.88
N GLU A 110 1.00 5.49 -5.13
CA GLU A 110 0.37 5.95 -6.38
C GLU A 110 1.28 5.67 -7.59
N LEU A 111 2.59 5.86 -7.38
CA LEU A 111 3.57 5.59 -8.42
C LEU A 111 3.75 4.09 -8.65
N ASP A 112 3.78 3.27 -7.59
CA ASP A 112 3.82 1.80 -7.70
C ASP A 112 2.64 1.27 -8.50
N ALA A 113 1.44 1.73 -8.16
CA ALA A 113 0.22 1.35 -8.84
C ALA A 113 0.24 1.77 -10.32
N ARG A 114 0.79 2.96 -10.63
CA ARG A 114 0.97 3.44 -11.99
C ARG A 114 1.94 2.57 -12.78
N LEU A 115 3.13 2.30 -12.22
CA LEU A 115 4.15 1.48 -12.85
C LEU A 115 3.64 0.06 -13.13
N LEU A 116 2.92 -0.52 -12.18
CA LEU A 116 2.29 -1.82 -12.37
C LEU A 116 1.24 -1.78 -13.48
N ALA A 117 0.33 -0.79 -13.45
CA ALA A 117 -0.77 -0.68 -14.41
C ALA A 117 -0.33 -0.36 -15.84
N MET A 118 0.88 0.16 -16.04
CA MET A 118 1.50 0.31 -17.37
C MET A 118 1.94 -1.03 -17.98
N ASN A 119 2.09 -2.07 -17.17
CA ASN A 119 2.63 -3.37 -17.57
C ASN A 119 1.65 -4.54 -17.38
N LEU A 120 0.52 -4.30 -16.73
CA LEU A 120 -0.45 -5.32 -16.35
C LEU A 120 -1.86 -4.72 -16.28
N ASP A 121 -2.87 -5.47 -16.72
CA ASP A 121 -4.27 -5.07 -16.56
C ASP A 121 -4.70 -5.22 -15.10
N VAL A 122 -4.82 -4.11 -14.38
CA VAL A 122 -5.19 -4.09 -12.96
C VAL A 122 -6.42 -3.23 -12.67
N TYR A 123 -7.12 -3.60 -11.63
CA TYR A 123 -8.29 -2.93 -11.08
C TYR A 123 -8.03 -2.59 -9.61
N GLY A 124 -8.40 -1.40 -9.15
CA GLY A 124 -8.16 -0.94 -7.79
C GLY A 124 -9.42 -0.99 -6.92
N VAL A 125 -9.24 -1.42 -5.66
CA VAL A 125 -10.24 -1.20 -4.60
C VAL A 125 -9.75 -0.05 -3.76
N GLU A 126 -10.57 1.00 -3.64
CA GLU A 126 -10.20 2.24 -2.99
C GLU A 126 -11.27 2.71 -2.00
N ARG A 127 -10.92 3.63 -1.15
CA ARG A 127 -11.86 4.39 -0.34
C ARG A 127 -12.04 5.76 -0.99
N ALA A 128 -13.29 6.19 -1.19
CA ALA A 128 -13.58 7.55 -1.61
C ALA A 128 -12.97 8.57 -0.65
N HIS A 129 -12.36 9.62 -1.18
CA HIS A 129 -11.77 10.69 -0.40
C HIS A 129 -12.86 11.61 0.14
N ASN A 130 -12.64 12.25 1.29
CA ASN A 130 -13.62 13.16 1.90
C ASN A 130 -13.84 14.44 1.08
N SER A 131 -12.87 14.83 0.25
CA SER A 131 -13.00 15.95 -0.69
C SER A 131 -13.34 15.42 -2.08
N ASN A 132 -14.52 15.74 -2.60
CA ASN A 132 -14.98 15.31 -3.93
C ASN A 132 -14.05 15.75 -5.05
N SER A 133 -13.48 16.96 -4.97
CA SER A 133 -12.54 17.47 -5.97
C SER A 133 -11.24 16.67 -5.99
N PHE A 134 -10.70 16.36 -4.81
CA PHE A 134 -9.49 15.55 -4.71
C PHE A 134 -9.76 14.10 -5.17
N ASP A 135 -10.89 13.53 -4.78
CA ASP A 135 -11.32 12.20 -5.19
C ASP A 135 -11.41 12.07 -6.71
N SER A 136 -12.03 13.06 -7.36
CA SER A 136 -12.12 13.13 -8.82
C SER A 136 -10.75 13.18 -9.50
N ILE A 137 -9.81 13.98 -8.98
CA ILE A 137 -8.44 14.09 -9.51
C ILE A 137 -7.71 12.75 -9.35
N GLN A 138 -7.78 12.14 -8.17
CA GLN A 138 -7.13 10.87 -7.86
C GLN A 138 -7.67 9.74 -8.74
N THR A 139 -8.99 9.59 -8.81
CA THR A 139 -9.66 8.57 -9.64
C THR A 139 -9.32 8.75 -11.12
N SER A 140 -9.40 9.98 -11.64
CA SER A 140 -9.02 10.29 -13.03
C SER A 140 -7.55 9.97 -13.30
N GLY A 141 -6.67 10.26 -12.34
CA GLY A 141 -5.25 9.95 -12.43
C GLY A 141 -4.97 8.46 -12.46
N ARG A 142 -5.62 7.68 -11.62
CA ARG A 142 -5.52 6.21 -11.57
C ARG A 142 -6.05 5.56 -12.85
N LEU A 143 -7.19 6.03 -13.36
CA LEU A 143 -7.81 5.51 -14.57
C LEU A 143 -7.02 5.77 -15.86
N LYS A 144 -5.93 6.53 -15.83
CA LYS A 144 -5.02 6.63 -16.98
C LYS A 144 -4.35 5.30 -17.34
N SER A 145 -4.16 4.43 -16.36
CA SER A 145 -3.51 3.13 -16.56
C SER A 145 -4.33 1.98 -16.04
N MET A 146 -4.98 2.13 -14.89
CA MET A 146 -5.84 1.08 -14.35
C MET A 146 -7.08 0.91 -15.23
N LYS A 147 -7.52 -0.32 -15.38
CA LYS A 147 -8.74 -0.67 -16.15
C LYS A 147 -10.04 -0.34 -15.41
N GLY A 148 -9.95 -0.03 -14.12
CA GLY A 148 -11.08 0.42 -13.32
C GLY A 148 -10.73 0.54 -11.84
N THR A 149 -11.51 1.35 -11.15
CA THR A 149 -11.48 1.46 -9.69
C THR A 149 -12.89 1.28 -9.12
N CYS A 150 -13.00 0.87 -7.89
CA CYS A 150 -14.29 0.84 -7.19
C CYS A 150 -14.10 1.13 -5.70
N ASP A 151 -15.14 1.70 -5.11
CA ASP A 151 -15.19 1.89 -3.67
C ASP A 151 -15.20 0.53 -2.95
N ARG A 152 -14.44 0.44 -1.86
CA ARG A 152 -14.35 -0.77 -1.01
C ARG A 152 -15.70 -1.22 -0.44
N ASN A 153 -16.66 -0.28 -0.31
CA ASN A 153 -18.01 -0.58 0.16
C ASN A 153 -18.90 -1.18 -0.95
N ASN A 154 -18.36 -1.35 -2.18
CA ASN A 154 -19.02 -2.05 -3.28
C ASN A 154 -18.33 -3.38 -3.60
N PRO A 155 -18.41 -4.40 -2.72
CA PRO A 155 -17.71 -5.67 -2.92
C PRO A 155 -18.20 -6.45 -4.13
N ILE A 156 -19.47 -6.27 -4.52
CA ILE A 156 -20.05 -6.95 -5.68
C ILE A 156 -19.26 -6.63 -6.95
N ARG A 157 -18.78 -5.38 -7.09
CA ARG A 157 -18.08 -4.94 -8.29
C ARG A 157 -16.72 -5.63 -8.45
N PHE A 158 -15.89 -5.63 -7.43
CA PHE A 158 -14.57 -6.26 -7.54
C PHE A 158 -14.64 -7.80 -7.47
N ILE A 159 -15.64 -8.39 -6.82
CA ILE A 159 -15.94 -9.84 -6.89
C ILE A 159 -16.27 -10.23 -8.34
N LYS A 160 -17.08 -9.43 -9.05
CA LYS A 160 -17.35 -9.65 -10.48
C LYS A 160 -16.10 -9.58 -11.33
N TRP A 161 -15.17 -8.67 -11.02
CA TRP A 161 -13.88 -8.58 -11.72
C TRP A 161 -13.04 -9.84 -11.51
N LEU A 162 -12.90 -10.30 -10.26
CA LEU A 162 -12.17 -11.53 -9.94
C LEU A 162 -12.77 -12.75 -10.67
N LYS A 163 -14.10 -12.90 -10.67
CA LYS A 163 -14.78 -13.99 -11.40
C LYS A 163 -14.61 -13.92 -12.93
N LYS A 164 -14.26 -12.76 -13.47
CA LYS A 164 -13.94 -12.54 -14.89
C LYS A 164 -12.43 -12.62 -15.19
N GLY A 165 -11.65 -13.23 -14.30
CA GLY A 165 -10.21 -13.40 -14.54
C GLY A 165 -9.39 -12.11 -14.40
N LYS A 166 -9.87 -11.08 -13.68
CA LYS A 166 -9.16 -9.80 -13.56
C LYS A 166 -8.26 -9.79 -12.33
N THR A 167 -7.18 -9.01 -12.40
CA THR A 167 -6.29 -8.74 -11.26
C THR A 167 -6.80 -7.54 -10.48
N VAL A 168 -7.07 -7.74 -9.19
CA VAL A 168 -7.60 -6.72 -8.28
C VAL A 168 -6.60 -6.42 -7.18
N LEU A 169 -6.19 -5.15 -7.07
CA LEU A 169 -5.35 -4.63 -5.99
C LEU A 169 -6.18 -4.46 -4.72
N TYR A 170 -5.72 -5.04 -3.62
CA TYR A 170 -6.44 -5.04 -2.36
C TYR A 170 -5.51 -4.86 -1.16
N ALA A 171 -5.65 -3.75 -0.43
CA ALA A 171 -4.87 -3.47 0.77
C ALA A 171 -5.59 -3.93 2.04
N THR A 172 -4.84 -4.51 2.99
CA THR A 172 -5.39 -5.04 4.25
C THR A 172 -4.71 -4.48 5.51
N ASP A 173 -3.76 -3.58 5.35
CA ASP A 173 -2.87 -3.10 6.42
C ASP A 173 -3.39 -1.87 7.19
N GLN A 174 -4.61 -1.43 6.91
CA GLN A 174 -5.23 -0.33 7.64
C GLN A 174 -6.32 -0.84 8.60
N ASP A 175 -6.57 -0.05 9.64
CA ASP A 175 -7.63 -0.30 10.61
C ASP A 175 -8.98 0.20 10.08
N TYR A 176 -9.88 -0.73 9.79
CA TYR A 176 -11.23 -0.46 9.28
C TYR A 176 -12.31 -0.47 10.38
N GLY A 177 -11.90 -0.55 11.64
CA GLY A 177 -12.81 -0.68 12.78
C GLY A 177 -13.16 -2.13 13.12
N LEU A 178 -13.72 -2.36 14.30
CA LEU A 178 -13.96 -3.71 14.82
C LEU A 178 -15.04 -4.48 14.06
N GLY A 179 -16.07 -3.78 13.56
CA GLY A 179 -17.24 -4.42 12.94
C GLY A 179 -16.96 -5.19 11.64
N GLN A 180 -15.80 -4.98 11.01
CA GLN A 180 -15.43 -5.64 9.75
C GLN A 180 -14.05 -6.31 9.84
N SER A 181 -13.55 -6.53 11.05
CA SER A 181 -12.18 -6.98 11.27
C SER A 181 -12.10 -8.10 12.29
N ASN A 182 -11.14 -9.00 12.08
CA ASN A 182 -10.64 -9.88 13.11
C ASN A 182 -9.56 -9.14 13.91
N ILE A 183 -9.51 -9.38 15.22
CA ILE A 183 -8.39 -8.92 16.05
C ILE A 183 -7.33 -10.00 15.98
N VAL A 184 -6.24 -9.69 15.31
CA VAL A 184 -5.06 -10.57 15.18
C VAL A 184 -3.79 -9.74 15.32
N ASP A 185 -2.71 -10.39 15.68
CA ASP A 185 -1.45 -9.69 15.90
C ASP A 185 -0.91 -9.04 14.63
N PHE A 186 -0.34 -7.85 14.82
CA PHE A 186 0.50 -7.15 13.87
C PHE A 186 1.69 -6.59 14.65
N PHE A 187 2.90 -7.08 14.34
CA PHE A 187 4.12 -6.84 15.12
C PHE A 187 3.97 -7.22 16.60
N GLY A 188 3.25 -8.32 16.89
CA GLY A 188 3.02 -8.80 18.25
C GLY A 188 1.99 -8.00 19.06
N HIS A 189 1.26 -7.07 18.44
CA HIS A 189 0.23 -6.26 19.07
C HIS A 189 -1.13 -6.49 18.41
N PRO A 190 -2.22 -6.55 19.21
CA PRO A 190 -3.57 -6.76 18.66
C PRO A 190 -3.94 -5.63 17.70
N ALA A 191 -4.32 -5.99 16.48
CA ALA A 191 -4.68 -5.04 15.43
C ALA A 191 -5.95 -5.48 14.70
N ALA A 192 -6.87 -4.56 14.46
CA ALA A 192 -8.06 -4.80 13.67
C ALA A 192 -7.67 -5.01 12.19
N THR A 193 -7.78 -6.26 11.71
CA THR A 193 -7.43 -6.67 10.35
C THR A 193 -8.69 -7.13 9.63
N ILE A 194 -8.95 -6.59 8.43
CA ILE A 194 -10.18 -6.86 7.68
C ILE A 194 -10.38 -8.36 7.44
N SER A 195 -11.60 -8.87 7.71
CA SER A 195 -11.96 -10.30 7.63
C SER A 195 -12.39 -10.74 6.22
N ALA A 196 -12.86 -9.81 5.38
CA ALA A 196 -13.46 -10.11 4.09
C ALA A 196 -12.60 -10.91 3.09
N PRO A 197 -11.25 -10.82 3.05
CA PRO A 197 -10.44 -11.46 2.00
C PRO A 197 -10.65 -12.96 1.87
N LEU A 198 -10.72 -13.71 2.97
CA LEU A 198 -10.95 -15.15 2.92
C LEU A 198 -12.27 -15.52 2.21
N LYS A 199 -13.35 -14.80 2.55
CA LYS A 199 -14.66 -15.00 1.91
C LYS A 199 -14.63 -14.66 0.42
N ILE A 200 -13.93 -13.60 0.05
CA ILE A 200 -13.72 -13.21 -1.35
C ILE A 200 -13.02 -14.32 -2.12
N ILE A 201 -11.92 -14.85 -1.59
CA ILE A 201 -11.13 -15.92 -2.22
C ILE A 201 -11.97 -17.19 -2.36
N LYS A 202 -12.64 -17.63 -1.29
CA LYS A 202 -13.53 -18.82 -1.32
C LYS A 202 -14.66 -18.68 -2.34
N THR A 203 -15.23 -17.48 -2.48
CA THR A 203 -16.34 -17.19 -3.41
C THR A 203 -15.89 -17.09 -4.87
N THR A 204 -14.69 -16.57 -5.11
CA THR A 204 -14.21 -16.29 -6.47
C THR A 204 -13.24 -17.35 -6.97
N LYS A 205 -12.63 -18.13 -6.08
CA LYS A 205 -11.54 -19.09 -6.34
C LYS A 205 -10.33 -18.43 -7.02
N CYS A 206 -10.15 -17.13 -6.79
CA CYS A 206 -9.04 -16.39 -7.34
C CYS A 206 -7.70 -16.84 -6.73
N LYS A 207 -6.62 -16.63 -7.47
CA LYS A 207 -5.25 -16.82 -6.99
C LYS A 207 -4.84 -15.66 -6.08
N THR A 208 -3.96 -15.93 -5.13
CA THR A 208 -3.47 -14.96 -4.16
C THR A 208 -2.00 -14.65 -4.40
N TYR A 209 -1.72 -13.36 -4.52
CA TYR A 209 -0.38 -12.84 -4.70
C TYR A 209 -0.15 -11.68 -3.74
N PHE A 210 1.10 -11.41 -3.42
CA PHE A 210 1.50 -10.24 -2.64
C PHE A 210 2.47 -9.37 -3.44
N LEU A 211 2.20 -8.08 -3.47
CA LEU A 211 3.05 -7.05 -4.05
C LEU A 211 3.79 -6.33 -2.92
N ASN A 212 5.10 -6.43 -2.93
CA ASN A 212 5.97 -5.64 -2.09
C ASN A 212 6.71 -4.61 -2.96
N SER A 213 6.53 -3.34 -2.66
CA SER A 213 7.27 -2.28 -3.33
C SER A 213 8.29 -1.65 -2.40
N TYR A 214 9.44 -1.28 -2.95
CA TYR A 214 10.53 -0.60 -2.26
C TYR A 214 11.46 0.10 -3.27
N ILE A 215 12.31 0.98 -2.78
CA ILE A 215 13.31 1.66 -3.60
C ILE A 215 14.68 1.04 -3.31
N ASP A 216 15.34 0.52 -4.36
CA ASP A 216 16.73 0.08 -4.31
C ASP A 216 17.59 1.15 -4.99
N LYS A 217 18.33 1.94 -4.19
CA LYS A 217 19.10 3.11 -4.62
C LYS A 217 18.21 4.17 -5.31
N ASP A 218 18.05 4.12 -6.63
CA ASP A 218 17.23 5.03 -7.43
C ASP A 218 16.17 4.29 -8.30
N THR A 219 16.05 2.98 -8.10
CA THR A 219 15.17 2.09 -8.86
C THR A 219 13.96 1.71 -8.03
N TYR A 220 12.76 1.97 -8.52
CA TYR A 220 11.51 1.46 -7.95
C TYR A 220 11.40 -0.03 -8.24
N VAL A 221 11.29 -0.84 -7.21
CA VAL A 221 11.16 -2.28 -7.33
C VAL A 221 9.75 -2.69 -6.91
N ILE A 222 9.05 -3.35 -7.81
CA ILE A 222 7.78 -4.00 -7.54
C ILE A 222 8.04 -5.50 -7.57
N ASP A 223 7.97 -6.15 -6.42
CA ASP A 223 8.25 -7.57 -6.24
C ASP A 223 6.93 -8.30 -5.96
N ILE A 224 6.52 -9.18 -6.89
CA ILE A 224 5.25 -9.91 -6.84
C ILE A 224 5.57 -11.39 -6.66
N GLU A 225 5.00 -11.96 -5.60
CA GLU A 225 5.12 -13.39 -5.30
C GLU A 225 3.74 -14.01 -5.05
N SER A 226 3.57 -15.27 -5.42
CA SER A 226 2.40 -16.03 -4.98
C SER A 226 2.48 -16.28 -3.47
N ILE A 227 1.35 -16.21 -2.80
CA ILE A 227 1.27 -16.51 -1.38
C ILE A 227 0.23 -17.60 -1.12
N GLU A 228 0.63 -18.55 -0.29
CA GLU A 228 -0.28 -19.55 0.26
C GLU A 228 -0.55 -19.18 1.71
N LEU A 229 -1.82 -19.11 2.08
CA LEU A 229 -2.28 -18.70 3.41
C LEU A 229 -3.22 -19.77 3.96
N ASP A 230 -3.23 -19.93 5.26
CA ASP A 230 -4.14 -20.87 5.94
C ASP A 230 -5.60 -20.44 5.72
N MET A 231 -6.32 -21.27 4.99
CA MET A 231 -7.73 -21.06 4.63
C MET A 231 -8.72 -21.70 5.62
N SER A 232 -8.23 -22.25 6.74
CA SER A 232 -9.04 -22.97 7.73
C SER A 232 -10.01 -22.04 8.45
N SER A 233 -9.59 -20.83 8.79
CA SER A 233 -10.40 -19.81 9.45
C SER A 233 -10.06 -18.40 9.02
N GLU A 234 -10.96 -17.43 9.23
CA GLU A 234 -10.69 -16.01 8.98
C GLU A 234 -9.58 -15.47 9.88
N ILE A 235 -9.47 -15.99 11.11
CA ILE A 235 -8.42 -15.59 12.07
C ILE A 235 -7.06 -16.09 11.61
N SER A 236 -6.94 -17.38 11.27
CA SER A 236 -5.67 -17.96 10.78
C SER A 236 -5.20 -17.25 9.52
N PHE A 237 -6.13 -17.04 8.56
CA PHE A 237 -5.84 -16.33 7.33
C PHE A 237 -5.31 -14.90 7.58
N SER A 238 -6.01 -14.14 8.42
CA SER A 238 -5.64 -12.75 8.73
C SER A 238 -4.30 -12.68 9.47
N LYS A 239 -4.03 -13.64 10.37
CA LYS A 239 -2.76 -13.75 11.09
C LYS A 239 -1.59 -14.01 10.15
N GLU A 240 -1.72 -14.98 9.25
CA GLU A 240 -0.66 -15.30 8.29
C GLU A 240 -0.41 -14.17 7.30
N LEU A 241 -1.47 -13.50 6.83
CA LEU A 241 -1.34 -12.33 5.96
C LEU A 241 -0.61 -11.19 6.66
N ASN A 242 -0.91 -10.92 7.94
CA ASN A 242 -0.19 -9.94 8.74
C ASN A 242 1.29 -10.33 8.89
N LEU A 243 1.60 -11.58 9.24
CA LEU A 243 2.98 -12.07 9.38
C LEU A 243 3.76 -11.94 8.07
N HIS A 244 3.11 -12.23 6.93
CA HIS A 244 3.73 -12.05 5.62
C HIS A 244 4.06 -10.58 5.36
N MET A 245 3.13 -9.69 5.65
CA MET A 245 3.30 -8.25 5.49
C MET A 245 4.40 -7.69 6.40
N GLU A 246 4.45 -8.12 7.66
CA GLU A 246 5.48 -7.74 8.62
C GLU A 246 6.88 -8.08 8.11
N LYS A 247 7.07 -9.29 7.53
CA LYS A 247 8.35 -9.69 6.93
C LYS A 247 8.78 -8.73 5.83
N LYS A 248 7.83 -8.22 5.03
CA LYS A 248 8.13 -7.25 3.96
C LYS A 248 8.42 -5.86 4.52
N ILE A 249 7.69 -5.42 5.54
CA ILE A 249 7.90 -4.12 6.20
C ILE A 249 9.26 -4.10 6.91
N ARG A 250 9.65 -5.19 7.59
CA ARG A 250 10.94 -5.29 8.29
C ARG A 250 12.16 -5.13 7.38
N LYS A 251 12.02 -5.41 6.08
CA LYS A 251 13.13 -5.24 5.11
C LYS A 251 13.40 -3.78 4.77
N ASN A 252 12.35 -2.96 4.67
CA ASN A 252 12.41 -1.55 4.30
C ASN A 252 11.42 -0.76 5.17
N PRO A 253 11.66 -0.68 6.50
CA PRO A 253 10.67 -0.13 7.42
C PRO A 253 10.43 1.37 7.21
N GLU A 254 11.41 2.11 6.70
CA GLU A 254 11.31 3.55 6.40
C GLU A 254 10.35 3.87 5.25
N GLU A 255 9.99 2.90 4.41
CA GLU A 255 9.14 3.09 3.23
C GLU A 255 7.66 2.75 3.46
N TYR A 256 7.33 2.21 4.64
CA TYR A 256 5.94 1.90 4.97
C TYR A 256 5.19 3.14 5.44
N LEU A 257 3.87 3.22 5.15
CA LEU A 257 3.01 4.35 5.53
C LEU A 257 2.66 4.31 7.04
N TRP A 258 3.63 4.61 7.90
CA TRP A 258 3.44 4.65 9.36
C TRP A 258 2.50 5.76 9.85
N GLN A 259 2.14 6.72 9.03
CA GLN A 259 1.26 7.84 9.34
C GLN A 259 -0.21 7.43 9.53
N HIS A 260 -0.55 6.16 9.31
CA HIS A 260 -1.87 5.60 9.61
C HIS A 260 -1.96 5.15 11.07
N ARG A 261 -3.13 5.35 11.71
CA ARG A 261 -3.40 4.86 13.08
C ARG A 261 -3.79 3.39 13.04
N ARG A 262 -2.80 2.49 12.86
CA ARG A 262 -3.01 1.04 12.65
C ARG A 262 -3.68 0.34 13.84
N PHE A 263 -3.47 0.85 15.04
CA PHE A 263 -3.93 0.24 16.30
C PHE A 263 -5.05 1.05 16.98
N LYS A 264 -5.73 1.96 16.28
CA LYS A 264 -6.72 2.86 16.89
C LYS A 264 -7.92 2.14 17.50
N SER A 265 -8.33 0.99 16.92
CA SER A 265 -9.48 0.22 17.36
C SER A 265 -9.16 -0.76 18.50
N THR A 266 -7.89 -1.03 18.75
CA THR A 266 -7.42 -2.02 19.74
C THR A 266 -6.66 -1.40 20.90
N LEU A 267 -5.79 -0.41 20.65
CA LEU A 267 -5.03 0.29 21.68
C LEU A 267 -5.60 1.68 22.03
N GLY A 268 -6.73 2.05 21.42
CA GLY A 268 -7.38 3.32 21.63
C GLY A 268 -6.88 4.44 20.70
N LYS A 269 -7.84 5.23 20.24
CA LYS A 269 -7.54 6.35 19.34
C LYS A 269 -6.91 7.51 20.09
N GLU A 270 -7.39 7.78 21.29
CA GLU A 270 -6.96 8.88 22.16
C GLU A 270 -5.86 8.40 23.11
N ASP A 271 -6.04 7.28 23.76
CA ASP A 271 -5.08 6.74 24.73
C ASP A 271 -3.69 6.45 24.13
N PHE A 272 -3.65 5.87 22.93
CA PHE A 272 -2.38 5.52 22.28
C PHE A 272 -1.86 6.61 21.34
N TYR A 273 -2.72 7.35 20.64
CA TYR A 273 -2.27 8.27 19.58
C TYR A 273 -2.29 9.76 19.95
N GLU A 274 -2.83 10.17 21.05
CA GLU A 274 -2.74 11.54 21.62
C GLU A 274 -1.74 11.60 22.75
#